data_032b7ceac04f3112021bd797ff7d4fdd
#
_entry.id   032b7ceac04f3112021bd797ff7d4fdd
#
_cell.length_a   1.000
_cell.length_b   1.000
_cell.length_c   1.000
_cell.angle_alpha   90.00
_cell.angle_beta   90.00
_cell.angle_gamma   90.00
#
_symmetry.space_group_name_H-M   'P 1'
#
loop_
_entity.id
_entity.type
_entity.pdbx_description
1 polymer ?
#
loop_
_entity_poly.entity_id
_entity_poly.type
_entity_poly.pdbx_seq_one_letter_code
_entity_poly.pdbx_strand_id
1 'polypeptide(L)'
;MRNPRGRLVLFVLEQTLAPSKMRRRRGFLMNKRRLRGAVIGYGFISAVGHVPAYLKRSRDLADVDIVAVADICPSRRNLAQGALPQASIYGDYRELLNANTSKLDFADISTPPCDHAAIAHAALASGFHVLCEKPLSCTIEEARSLLQHARAVRRVLFPCHNYRHAPVIKEITKVVQSGRIGKVRSVTLNIYRSTHAQGVKEWNSHWRRQSRYSGGGIAMDHGSHSFYLTFDWLGSYPTSVTATMSNLKPGEYDTEDDFTATLVFPTGSAYVHLTWTAGVRKAIYRVEGEKGAITMEDDDLVIETKNGSHLSAVENRSIASDWADASHAGWFNPLLDEFRAAIDRGDFAGKEAQEALLCVQLINTAYRSAEQGSRELPLPNFLRD
;
A
#
# COMPACT_ATOMS: atom_id res chain seq x y z
N MET A 1 -42.11 -2.57 -72.02
CA MET A 1 -43.37 -2.21 -71.32
C MET A 1 -43.28 -2.59 -69.87
N ARG A 2 -43.74 -1.69 -69.04
CA ARG A 2 -43.72 -1.61 -67.58
C ARG A 2 -43.99 -2.95 -66.84
N ASN A 3 -43.11 -3.24 -65.85
CA ASN A 3 -43.31 -3.36 -64.39
C ASN A 3 -44.56 -4.14 -63.90
N PRO A 4 -44.66 -4.67 -62.67
CA PRO A 4 -43.88 -4.34 -61.49
C PRO A 4 -43.70 -5.49 -60.44
N ARG A 5 -42.97 -5.11 -59.39
CA ARG A 5 -42.98 -5.52 -57.97
C ARG A 5 -42.02 -6.66 -57.58
N GLY A 6 -40.83 -6.20 -57.22
CA GLY A 6 -39.90 -6.94 -56.41
C GLY A 6 -40.39 -7.09 -54.95
N ARG A 7 -40.17 -8.24 -54.38
CA ARG A 7 -40.04 -8.43 -52.93
C ARG A 7 -38.72 -9.11 -52.67
N LEU A 8 -37.84 -8.36 -51.99
CA LEU A 8 -36.61 -8.88 -51.44
C LEU A 8 -37.01 -9.83 -50.28
N VAL A 9 -36.67 -11.09 -50.38
CA VAL A 9 -36.80 -12.05 -49.28
C VAL A 9 -35.45 -12.05 -48.57
N LEU A 10 -35.37 -11.43 -47.36
CA LEU A 10 -34.26 -11.57 -46.46
C LEU A 10 -34.26 -12.99 -45.87
N PHE A 11 -33.27 -13.79 -46.26
CA PHE A 11 -32.95 -15.02 -45.52
C PHE A 11 -32.18 -14.63 -44.23
N VAL A 12 -32.84 -14.71 -43.09
CA VAL A 12 -32.20 -14.68 -41.81
C VAL A 12 -31.67 -16.08 -41.53
N LEU A 13 -30.36 -16.22 -41.61
CA LEU A 13 -29.63 -17.39 -41.11
C LEU A 13 -29.50 -17.24 -39.58
N GLU A 14 -30.40 -17.86 -38.84
CA GLU A 14 -30.21 -18.16 -37.44
C GLU A 14 -29.07 -19.18 -37.29
N GLN A 15 -27.87 -18.67 -36.96
CA GLN A 15 -26.81 -19.52 -36.42
C GLN A 15 -27.04 -19.68 -34.93
N THR A 16 -27.60 -20.78 -34.54
CA THR A 16 -27.64 -21.29 -33.17
C THR A 16 -26.23 -21.58 -32.71
N LEU A 17 -25.62 -20.64 -31.94
CA LEU A 17 -24.40 -20.88 -31.22
C LEU A 17 -24.68 -21.75 -30.01
N ALA A 18 -24.16 -22.96 -30.05
CA ALA A 18 -24.21 -23.93 -28.95
C ALA A 18 -23.54 -23.42 -27.68
N PRO A 19 -24.04 -23.69 -26.48
CA PRO A 19 -23.48 -23.24 -25.21
C PRO A 19 -22.37 -24.18 -24.72
N SER A 20 -21.21 -24.19 -25.36
CA SER A 20 -20.12 -25.09 -24.96
C SER A 20 -18.82 -24.41 -24.53
N LYS A 21 -18.75 -23.09 -24.43
CA LYS A 21 -17.51 -22.37 -24.01
C LYS A 21 -17.53 -21.72 -22.63
N MET A 22 -18.61 -21.81 -21.90
CA MET A 22 -18.71 -21.22 -20.56
C MET A 22 -18.36 -22.19 -19.39
N ARG A 23 -18.11 -23.46 -19.68
CA ARG A 23 -17.82 -24.51 -18.67
C ARG A 23 -16.35 -24.75 -18.36
N ARG A 24 -15.37 -24.09 -19.04
CA ARG A 24 -13.94 -24.39 -18.88
C ARG A 24 -13.16 -23.42 -17.96
N ARG A 25 -13.79 -22.45 -17.31
CA ARG A 25 -13.15 -21.62 -16.27
C ARG A 25 -13.44 -22.00 -14.81
N ARG A 26 -14.31 -22.98 -14.55
CA ARG A 26 -14.60 -23.49 -13.20
C ARG A 26 -13.70 -24.64 -12.73
N GLY A 27 -12.73 -25.07 -13.51
CA GLY A 27 -11.93 -26.27 -13.25
C GLY A 27 -10.60 -26.08 -12.55
N PHE A 28 -10.23 -24.88 -12.07
CA PHE A 28 -8.93 -24.62 -11.41
C PHE A 28 -9.07 -23.84 -10.10
N LEU A 29 -10.21 -23.91 -9.46
CA LEU A 29 -10.30 -23.60 -8.03
C LEU A 29 -9.86 -24.86 -7.27
N MET A 30 -8.54 -25.09 -7.20
CA MET A 30 -8.00 -25.93 -6.13
C MET A 30 -8.60 -25.36 -4.84
N ASN A 31 -9.15 -26.26 -4.01
CA ASN A 31 -9.76 -25.92 -2.72
C ASN A 31 -8.67 -25.30 -1.82
N LYS A 32 -8.37 -24.01 -2.05
CA LYS A 32 -7.34 -23.30 -1.29
C LYS A 32 -7.84 -23.25 0.15
N ARG A 33 -7.02 -23.74 1.07
CA ARG A 33 -7.30 -23.68 2.51
C ARG A 33 -7.73 -22.24 2.88
N ARG A 34 -8.83 -22.13 3.56
CA ARG A 34 -9.34 -20.86 4.09
C ARG A 34 -8.43 -20.37 5.21
N LEU A 35 -7.85 -19.17 5.07
CA LEU A 35 -7.02 -18.58 6.10
C LEU A 35 -7.89 -17.97 7.20
N ARG A 36 -7.47 -18.16 8.44
CA ARG A 36 -8.13 -17.60 9.62
C ARG A 36 -7.24 -16.51 10.21
N GLY A 37 -7.74 -15.28 10.21
CA GLY A 37 -6.99 -14.12 10.65
C GLY A 37 -7.54 -13.49 11.92
N ALA A 38 -6.68 -12.73 12.58
CA ALA A 38 -7.04 -11.78 13.60
C ALA A 38 -6.71 -10.36 13.14
N VAL A 39 -7.51 -9.38 13.56
CA VAL A 39 -7.23 -7.94 13.39
C VAL A 39 -6.81 -7.37 14.75
N ILE A 40 -5.65 -6.71 14.78
CA ILE A 40 -5.11 -6.04 15.96
C ILE A 40 -5.07 -4.53 15.68
N GLY A 41 -5.92 -3.78 16.38
CA GLY A 41 -6.24 -2.39 16.10
C GLY A 41 -7.46 -2.25 15.18
N TYR A 42 -8.62 -1.91 15.74
CA TYR A 42 -9.85 -1.67 14.97
C TYR A 42 -10.08 -0.16 14.79
N GLY A 43 -9.02 0.52 14.31
CA GLY A 43 -9.03 1.95 13.98
C GLY A 43 -9.77 2.27 12.67
N PHE A 44 -9.48 3.45 12.10
CA PHE A 44 -10.12 3.89 10.85
C PHE A 44 -9.84 2.90 9.71
N ILE A 45 -8.57 2.62 9.42
CA ILE A 45 -8.21 1.80 8.24
C ILE A 45 -8.71 0.36 8.33
N SER A 46 -8.70 -0.23 9.53
CA SER A 46 -9.30 -1.56 9.74
C SER A 46 -10.79 -1.56 9.45
N ALA A 47 -11.52 -0.57 10.00
CA ALA A 47 -12.97 -0.54 9.92
C ALA A 47 -13.50 -0.25 8.50
N VAL A 48 -12.79 0.57 7.71
CA VAL A 48 -13.26 1.02 6.39
C VAL A 48 -12.50 0.41 5.21
N GLY A 49 -11.31 -0.14 5.44
CA GLY A 49 -10.45 -0.72 4.41
C GLY A 49 -10.31 -2.25 4.56
N HIS A 50 -9.61 -2.70 5.61
CA HIS A 50 -9.24 -4.11 5.79
C HIS A 50 -10.44 -5.03 6.00
N VAL A 51 -11.26 -4.74 7.00
CA VAL A 51 -12.41 -5.60 7.35
C VAL A 51 -13.45 -5.68 6.25
N PRO A 52 -13.83 -4.60 5.54
CA PRO A 52 -14.67 -4.70 4.36
C PRO A 52 -14.08 -5.58 3.25
N ALA A 53 -12.75 -5.53 3.02
CA ALA A 53 -12.09 -6.40 2.06
C ALA A 53 -12.14 -7.88 2.50
N TYR A 54 -11.88 -8.18 3.78
CA TYR A 54 -12.01 -9.53 4.32
C TYR A 54 -13.44 -10.07 4.21
N LEU A 55 -14.45 -9.28 4.59
CA LEU A 55 -15.86 -9.67 4.48
C LEU A 55 -16.25 -9.94 3.02
N LYS A 56 -15.77 -9.13 2.09
CA LYS A 56 -15.97 -9.38 0.67
C LYS A 56 -15.34 -10.70 0.24
N ARG A 57 -14.10 -10.99 0.62
CA ARG A 57 -13.40 -12.24 0.30
C ARG A 57 -14.05 -13.46 0.95
N SER A 58 -14.45 -13.34 2.20
CA SER A 58 -15.17 -14.41 2.91
C SER A 58 -16.44 -14.82 2.18
N ARG A 59 -17.20 -13.85 1.68
CA ARG A 59 -18.44 -14.07 0.92
C ARG A 59 -18.19 -14.57 -0.50
N ASP A 60 -17.28 -13.90 -1.24
CA ASP A 60 -17.16 -14.07 -2.69
C ASP A 60 -16.19 -15.21 -3.06
N LEU A 61 -15.15 -15.44 -2.25
CA LEU A 61 -14.07 -16.39 -2.51
C LEU A 61 -14.01 -17.52 -1.46
N ALA A 62 -14.56 -17.33 -0.28
CA ALA A 62 -14.51 -18.24 0.85
C ALA A 62 -13.05 -18.62 1.25
N ASP A 63 -12.07 -17.71 1.06
CA ASP A 63 -10.65 -17.99 1.22
C ASP A 63 -10.01 -17.36 2.46
N VAL A 64 -10.74 -16.48 3.16
CA VAL A 64 -10.28 -15.85 4.41
C VAL A 64 -11.46 -15.59 5.35
N ASP A 65 -11.23 -15.73 6.66
CA ASP A 65 -12.12 -15.31 7.74
C ASP A 65 -11.36 -14.55 8.81
N ILE A 66 -11.97 -13.49 9.33
CA ILE A 66 -11.52 -12.85 10.57
C ILE A 66 -12.31 -13.44 11.73
N VAL A 67 -11.60 -14.10 12.62
CA VAL A 67 -12.18 -14.86 13.74
C VAL A 67 -11.88 -14.25 15.11
N ALA A 68 -11.00 -13.26 15.16
CA ALA A 68 -10.66 -12.53 16.38
C ALA A 68 -10.32 -11.07 16.09
N VAL A 69 -10.62 -10.19 17.03
CA VAL A 69 -10.24 -8.77 16.98
C VAL A 69 -9.74 -8.34 18.35
N ALA A 70 -8.65 -7.57 18.40
CA ALA A 70 -8.21 -6.88 19.62
C ALA A 70 -8.15 -5.37 19.39
N ASP A 71 -8.69 -4.61 20.33
CA ASP A 71 -8.54 -3.15 20.37
C ASP A 71 -8.60 -2.68 21.83
N ILE A 72 -7.71 -1.75 22.20
CA ILE A 72 -7.66 -1.20 23.57
C ILE A 72 -8.89 -0.34 23.89
N CYS A 73 -9.55 0.26 22.88
CA CYS A 73 -10.68 1.15 23.03
C CYS A 73 -12.01 0.37 23.11
N PRO A 74 -12.78 0.45 24.22
CA PRO A 74 -14.04 -0.27 24.35
C PRO A 74 -15.06 0.04 23.25
N SER A 75 -15.18 1.31 22.84
CA SER A 75 -16.12 1.72 21.78
C SER A 75 -15.73 1.09 20.43
N ARG A 76 -14.44 0.95 20.15
CA ARG A 76 -13.95 0.31 18.91
C ARG A 76 -14.22 -1.20 18.94
N ARG A 77 -14.09 -1.85 20.10
CA ARG A 77 -14.48 -3.26 20.29
C ARG A 77 -15.97 -3.50 20.00
N ASN A 78 -16.83 -2.60 20.46
CA ASN A 78 -18.27 -2.70 20.19
C ASN A 78 -18.58 -2.58 18.69
N LEU A 79 -17.90 -1.67 18.00
CA LEU A 79 -18.03 -1.54 16.54
C LEU A 79 -17.52 -2.79 15.80
N ALA A 80 -16.39 -3.35 16.25
CA ALA A 80 -15.85 -4.59 15.71
C ALA A 80 -16.83 -5.78 15.91
N GLN A 81 -17.43 -5.89 17.07
CA GLN A 81 -18.44 -6.92 17.37
C GLN A 81 -19.66 -6.80 16.45
N GLY A 82 -20.10 -5.58 16.16
CA GLY A 82 -21.20 -5.34 15.22
C GLY A 82 -20.87 -5.73 13.77
N ALA A 83 -19.65 -5.43 13.33
CA ALA A 83 -19.19 -5.75 11.96
C ALA A 83 -18.80 -7.23 11.78
N LEU A 84 -18.31 -7.87 12.83
CA LEU A 84 -17.81 -9.24 12.85
C LEU A 84 -18.46 -10.04 14.00
N PRO A 85 -19.76 -10.33 13.94
CA PRO A 85 -20.51 -10.90 15.07
C PRO A 85 -20.03 -12.29 15.49
N GLN A 86 -19.31 -13.00 14.63
CA GLN A 86 -18.75 -14.33 14.90
C GLN A 86 -17.29 -14.27 15.43
N ALA A 87 -16.66 -13.09 15.45
CA ALA A 87 -15.30 -12.94 15.94
C ALA A 87 -15.27 -12.82 17.47
N SER A 88 -14.24 -13.40 18.08
CA SER A 88 -13.94 -13.18 19.50
C SER A 88 -13.27 -11.80 19.67
N ILE A 89 -13.75 -11.01 20.62
CA ILE A 89 -13.27 -9.65 20.86
C ILE A 89 -12.44 -9.57 22.14
N TYR A 90 -11.27 -8.93 22.05
CA TYR A 90 -10.31 -8.83 23.15
C TYR A 90 -9.94 -7.36 23.44
N GLY A 91 -9.60 -7.07 24.69
CA GLY A 91 -9.08 -5.76 25.10
C GLY A 91 -7.57 -5.62 24.92
N ASP A 92 -6.84 -6.73 24.92
CA ASP A 92 -5.39 -6.80 24.77
C ASP A 92 -5.03 -7.83 23.68
N TYR A 93 -4.12 -7.46 22.79
CA TYR A 93 -3.66 -8.36 21.73
C TYR A 93 -2.93 -9.60 22.28
N ARG A 94 -2.31 -9.54 23.46
CA ARG A 94 -1.62 -10.68 24.08
C ARG A 94 -2.62 -11.74 24.49
N GLU A 95 -3.78 -11.33 25.03
CA GLU A 95 -4.88 -12.23 25.34
C GLU A 95 -5.41 -12.91 24.06
N LEU A 96 -5.59 -12.13 22.99
CA LEU A 96 -6.00 -12.65 21.69
C LEU A 96 -5.01 -13.70 21.16
N LEU A 97 -3.71 -13.39 21.16
CA LEU A 97 -2.69 -14.30 20.64
C LEU A 97 -2.66 -15.60 21.45
N ASN A 98 -2.66 -15.52 22.80
CA ASN A 98 -2.63 -16.67 23.70
C ASN A 98 -3.87 -17.56 23.53
N ALA A 99 -5.06 -16.98 23.41
CA ALA A 99 -6.31 -17.74 23.29
C ALA A 99 -6.46 -18.45 21.93
N ASN A 100 -5.65 -18.10 20.93
CA ASN A 100 -5.85 -18.52 19.54
C ASN A 100 -4.62 -19.21 18.90
N THR A 101 -3.60 -19.60 19.67
CA THR A 101 -2.33 -20.17 19.16
C THR A 101 -2.50 -21.32 18.18
N SER A 102 -3.55 -22.13 18.28
CA SER A 102 -3.84 -23.23 17.34
C SER A 102 -4.95 -22.92 16.34
N LYS A 103 -5.48 -21.72 16.31
CA LYS A 103 -6.70 -21.39 15.56
C LYS A 103 -6.49 -20.35 14.46
N LEU A 104 -5.39 -19.62 14.48
CA LEU A 104 -5.09 -18.55 13.56
C LEU A 104 -3.95 -18.93 12.60
N ASP A 105 -4.02 -18.39 11.40
CA ASP A 105 -2.96 -18.44 10.40
C ASP A 105 -2.17 -17.14 10.38
N PHE A 106 -2.84 -15.99 10.58
CA PHE A 106 -2.19 -14.69 10.51
C PHE A 106 -2.80 -13.66 11.47
N ALA A 107 -2.01 -12.63 11.76
CA ALA A 107 -2.42 -11.39 12.40
C ALA A 107 -2.27 -10.22 11.42
N ASP A 108 -3.30 -9.40 11.32
CA ASP A 108 -3.33 -8.12 10.62
C ASP A 108 -3.19 -6.99 11.64
N ILE A 109 -2.07 -6.25 11.56
CA ILE A 109 -1.69 -5.23 12.54
C ILE A 109 -1.93 -3.85 11.92
N SER A 110 -2.86 -3.10 12.49
CA SER A 110 -3.27 -1.77 12.05
C SER A 110 -3.44 -0.77 13.20
N THR A 111 -2.54 -0.89 14.17
CA THR A 111 -2.32 0.05 15.28
C THR A 111 -1.52 1.27 14.82
N PRO A 112 -1.23 2.26 15.67
CA PRO A 112 -0.22 3.27 15.39
C PRO A 112 1.18 2.66 15.20
N PRO A 113 2.07 3.30 14.38
CA PRO A 113 3.36 2.73 14.00
C PRO A 113 4.29 2.31 15.13
N CYS A 114 4.31 3.05 16.24
CA CYS A 114 5.19 2.74 17.36
C CYS A 114 4.83 1.44 18.12
N ASP A 115 3.63 0.90 17.88
CA ASP A 115 3.20 -0.38 18.43
C ASP A 115 3.48 -1.57 17.48
N HIS A 116 3.73 -1.31 16.20
CA HIS A 116 3.85 -2.34 15.16
C HIS A 116 4.89 -3.40 15.51
N ALA A 117 6.11 -2.96 15.89
CA ALA A 117 7.22 -3.88 16.12
C ALA A 117 6.93 -4.85 17.27
N ALA A 118 6.44 -4.34 18.40
CA ALA A 118 6.13 -5.17 19.58
C ALA A 118 5.03 -6.19 19.29
N ILE A 119 3.96 -5.76 18.60
CA ILE A 119 2.83 -6.63 18.26
C ILE A 119 3.24 -7.67 17.21
N ALA A 120 4.01 -7.26 16.17
CA ALA A 120 4.48 -8.16 15.13
C ALA A 120 5.43 -9.23 15.70
N HIS A 121 6.34 -8.86 16.61
CA HIS A 121 7.20 -9.83 17.31
C HIS A 121 6.38 -10.85 18.09
N ALA A 122 5.36 -10.40 18.84
CA ALA A 122 4.51 -11.30 19.61
C ALA A 122 3.70 -12.25 18.70
N ALA A 123 3.15 -11.75 17.59
CA ALA A 123 2.42 -12.55 16.62
C ALA A 123 3.32 -13.59 15.92
N LEU A 124 4.53 -13.19 15.50
CA LEU A 124 5.54 -14.11 14.93
C LEU A 124 5.94 -15.19 15.93
N ALA A 125 6.21 -14.82 17.18
CA ALA A 125 6.55 -15.78 18.24
C ALA A 125 5.41 -16.77 18.54
N SER A 126 4.15 -16.32 18.38
CA SER A 126 2.96 -17.20 18.48
C SER A 126 2.75 -18.09 17.26
N GLY A 127 3.63 -18.01 16.24
CA GLY A 127 3.58 -18.85 15.05
C GLY A 127 2.65 -18.34 13.95
N PHE A 128 2.22 -17.06 13.98
CA PHE A 128 1.35 -16.48 12.97
C PHE A 128 2.15 -15.78 11.86
N HIS A 129 1.63 -15.80 10.63
CA HIS A 129 2.03 -14.86 9.60
C HIS A 129 1.56 -13.47 9.97
N VAL A 130 2.26 -12.44 9.55
CA VAL A 130 1.95 -11.05 9.89
C VAL A 130 1.72 -10.25 8.61
N LEU A 131 0.56 -9.63 8.52
CA LEU A 131 0.28 -8.50 7.66
C LEU A 131 0.34 -7.24 8.54
N CYS A 132 1.17 -6.27 8.20
CA CYS A 132 1.39 -5.09 9.05
C CYS A 132 1.21 -3.80 8.27
N GLU A 133 0.47 -2.85 8.83
CA GLU A 133 0.38 -1.51 8.27
C GLU A 133 1.75 -0.82 8.20
N LYS A 134 1.84 0.14 7.30
CA LYS A 134 3.03 0.95 7.08
C LYS A 134 3.04 2.20 8.03
N PRO A 135 4.24 2.70 8.34
CA PRO A 135 5.55 2.08 8.16
C PRO A 135 5.67 0.82 9.02
N LEU A 136 6.56 -0.09 8.64
CA LEU A 136 6.72 -1.38 9.34
C LEU A 136 7.07 -1.23 10.83
N SER A 137 7.82 -0.16 11.17
CA SER A 137 8.19 0.24 12.53
C SER A 137 8.62 1.70 12.54
N CYS A 138 8.90 2.24 13.71
CA CYS A 138 9.43 3.60 13.88
C CYS A 138 10.94 3.69 13.71
N THR A 139 11.69 2.60 13.94
CA THR A 139 13.16 2.58 13.89
C THR A 139 13.71 1.51 12.93
N ILE A 140 14.92 1.71 12.45
CA ILE A 140 15.64 0.76 11.57
C ILE A 140 15.90 -0.55 12.31
N GLU A 141 16.28 -0.46 13.58
CA GLU A 141 16.65 -1.57 14.43
C GLU A 141 15.44 -2.52 14.63
N GLU A 142 14.27 -1.96 14.91
CA GLU A 142 13.02 -2.72 15.02
C GLU A 142 12.67 -3.41 13.70
N ALA A 143 12.69 -2.68 12.57
CA ALA A 143 12.39 -3.27 11.26
C ALA A 143 13.34 -4.42 10.93
N ARG A 144 14.64 -4.24 11.17
CA ARG A 144 15.66 -5.29 10.95
C ARG A 144 15.42 -6.52 11.83
N SER A 145 15.15 -6.29 13.12
CA SER A 145 14.83 -7.36 14.07
C SER A 145 13.59 -8.15 13.66
N LEU A 146 12.56 -7.47 13.15
CA LEU A 146 11.34 -8.13 12.63
C LEU A 146 11.64 -9.05 11.44
N LEU A 147 12.43 -8.59 10.47
CA LEU A 147 12.80 -9.43 9.32
C LEU A 147 13.59 -10.67 9.75
N GLN A 148 14.56 -10.49 10.67
CA GLN A 148 15.35 -11.60 11.23
C GLN A 148 14.43 -12.59 11.97
N HIS A 149 13.52 -12.10 12.80
CA HIS A 149 12.58 -12.94 13.54
C HIS A 149 11.66 -13.73 12.60
N ALA A 150 11.06 -13.05 11.60
CA ALA A 150 10.19 -13.70 10.62
C ALA A 150 10.90 -14.87 9.90
N ARG A 151 12.17 -14.68 9.49
CA ARG A 151 13.01 -15.72 8.90
C ARG A 151 13.25 -16.88 9.88
N ALA A 152 13.63 -16.57 11.13
CA ALA A 152 13.96 -17.55 12.14
C ALA A 152 12.77 -18.47 12.49
N VAL A 153 11.57 -17.90 12.63
CA VAL A 153 10.36 -18.67 12.96
C VAL A 153 9.61 -19.18 11.72
N ARG A 154 10.12 -18.90 10.52
CA ARG A 154 9.53 -19.30 9.24
C ARG A 154 8.07 -18.86 9.10
N ARG A 155 7.81 -17.56 9.35
CA ARG A 155 6.53 -16.92 9.16
C ARG A 155 6.67 -15.71 8.24
N VAL A 156 5.68 -15.51 7.41
CA VAL A 156 5.64 -14.37 6.49
C VAL A 156 5.43 -13.08 7.29
N LEU A 157 6.27 -12.08 7.03
CA LEU A 157 6.07 -10.68 7.40
C LEU A 157 5.82 -9.89 6.12
N PHE A 158 4.65 -9.29 6.02
CA PHE A 158 4.20 -8.62 4.80
C PHE A 158 3.67 -7.22 5.11
N PRO A 159 4.22 -6.15 4.49
CA PRO A 159 3.76 -4.78 4.72
C PRO A 159 2.53 -4.44 3.88
N CYS A 160 1.66 -3.56 4.39
CA CYS A 160 0.52 -3.03 3.67
C CYS A 160 0.94 -1.93 2.67
N HIS A 161 1.66 -2.28 1.62
CA HIS A 161 2.05 -1.37 0.53
C HIS A 161 0.91 -1.21 -0.49
N ASN A 162 -0.28 -0.81 -0.03
CA ASN A 162 -1.52 -0.85 -0.78
C ASN A 162 -1.57 0.08 -2.01
N TYR A 163 -0.77 1.17 -2.06
CA TYR A 163 -0.75 2.09 -3.22
C TYR A 163 -0.26 1.42 -4.49
N ARG A 164 0.57 0.36 -4.42
CA ARG A 164 0.94 -0.46 -5.57
C ARG A 164 -0.27 -1.04 -6.30
N HIS A 165 -1.38 -1.19 -5.59
CA HIS A 165 -2.59 -1.82 -6.08
C HIS A 165 -3.66 -0.83 -6.57
N ALA A 166 -3.43 0.47 -6.41
CA ALA A 166 -4.30 1.49 -7.01
C ALA A 166 -4.32 1.33 -8.55
N PRO A 167 -5.50 1.31 -9.19
CA PRO A 167 -5.59 1.11 -10.63
C PRO A 167 -4.74 2.08 -11.45
N VAL A 168 -4.70 3.36 -11.07
CA VAL A 168 -3.88 4.37 -11.74
C VAL A 168 -2.39 4.07 -11.60
N ILE A 169 -1.92 3.62 -10.43
CA ILE A 169 -0.51 3.25 -10.20
C ILE A 169 -0.14 2.00 -11.00
N LYS A 170 -1.03 1.01 -11.07
CA LYS A 170 -0.83 -0.18 -11.93
C LYS A 170 -0.70 0.20 -13.40
N GLU A 171 -1.48 1.19 -13.87
CA GLU A 171 -1.37 1.65 -15.25
C GLU A 171 -0.04 2.38 -15.51
N ILE A 172 0.41 3.25 -14.59
CA ILE A 172 1.75 3.87 -14.67
C ILE A 172 2.82 2.77 -14.76
N THR A 173 2.80 1.82 -13.83
CA THR A 173 3.77 0.71 -13.77
C THR A 173 3.76 -0.11 -15.06
N LYS A 174 2.60 -0.40 -15.62
CA LYS A 174 2.46 -1.09 -16.91
C LYS A 174 3.08 -0.30 -18.07
N VAL A 175 2.87 1.00 -18.13
CA VAL A 175 3.48 1.86 -19.17
C VAL A 175 5.01 1.90 -19.02
N VAL A 176 5.52 2.02 -17.78
CA VAL A 176 6.96 1.95 -17.50
C VAL A 176 7.55 0.62 -17.93
N GLN A 177 6.95 -0.50 -17.51
CA GLN A 177 7.41 -1.86 -17.84
C GLN A 177 7.34 -2.18 -19.33
N SER A 178 6.42 -1.58 -20.08
CA SER A 178 6.33 -1.74 -21.54
C SER A 178 7.51 -1.10 -22.29
N GLY A 179 8.33 -0.29 -21.62
CA GLY A 179 9.42 0.48 -22.23
C GLY A 179 8.95 1.65 -23.12
N ARG A 180 7.67 1.98 -23.12
CA ARG A 180 7.06 3.01 -23.96
C ARG A 180 7.70 4.40 -23.76
N ILE A 181 8.05 4.75 -22.52
CA ILE A 181 8.75 6.01 -22.19
C ILE A 181 10.28 5.86 -22.15
N GLY A 182 10.81 4.68 -22.48
CA GLY A 182 12.25 4.39 -22.35
C GLY A 182 12.64 4.15 -20.89
N LYS A 183 13.96 4.16 -20.60
CA LYS A 183 14.48 4.01 -19.26
C LYS A 183 14.11 5.23 -18.41
N VAL A 184 13.52 5.01 -17.24
CA VAL A 184 13.15 6.09 -16.31
C VAL A 184 14.41 6.73 -15.74
N ARG A 185 14.44 8.06 -15.70
CA ARG A 185 15.55 8.89 -15.21
C ARG A 185 15.16 9.77 -14.05
N SER A 186 13.90 10.19 -13.99
CA SER A 186 13.40 11.06 -12.92
C SER A 186 12.00 10.65 -12.49
N VAL A 187 11.74 10.74 -11.20
CA VAL A 187 10.42 10.56 -10.61
C VAL A 187 10.14 11.72 -9.67
N THR A 188 9.01 12.38 -9.83
CA THR A 188 8.54 13.43 -8.91
C THR A 188 7.21 13.00 -8.31
N LEU A 189 7.11 13.05 -6.99
CA LEU A 189 5.92 12.67 -6.24
C LEU A 189 5.53 13.82 -5.29
N ASN A 190 4.40 14.45 -5.57
CA ASN A 190 3.85 15.50 -4.70
C ASN A 190 2.53 15.03 -4.10
N ILE A 191 2.45 15.04 -2.77
CA ILE A 191 1.23 14.72 -2.02
C ILE A 191 0.83 15.93 -1.19
N TYR A 192 -0.24 16.58 -1.61
CA TYR A 192 -0.83 17.74 -0.97
C TYR A 192 -2.04 17.34 -0.16
N ARG A 193 -2.06 17.73 1.11
CA ARG A 193 -3.17 17.54 2.04
C ARG A 193 -3.39 18.85 2.80
N SER A 194 -4.64 19.19 3.07
CA SER A 194 -4.98 20.39 3.84
C SER A 194 -4.82 20.19 5.36
N THR A 195 -4.73 18.96 5.81
CA THR A 195 -4.50 18.58 7.21
C THR A 195 -4.06 17.11 7.29
N HIS A 196 -3.56 16.70 8.44
CA HIS A 196 -3.31 15.29 8.72
C HIS A 196 -4.61 14.48 8.77
N ALA A 197 -4.57 13.21 8.39
CA ALA A 197 -5.70 12.31 8.56
C ALA A 197 -5.98 12.10 10.06
N GLN A 198 -7.23 12.35 10.46
CA GLN A 198 -7.62 12.18 11.86
C GLN A 198 -7.72 10.71 12.24
N GLY A 199 -7.29 10.41 13.46
CA GLY A 199 -7.58 9.14 14.11
C GLY A 199 -9.04 9.05 14.54
N VAL A 200 -9.41 7.93 15.15
CA VAL A 200 -10.76 7.73 15.68
C VAL A 200 -10.98 8.60 16.92
N LYS A 201 -12.15 9.25 17.00
CA LYS A 201 -12.48 10.17 18.09
C LYS A 201 -12.53 9.48 19.45
N GLU A 202 -12.89 8.21 19.46
CA GLU A 202 -13.05 7.39 20.64
C GLU A 202 -11.74 7.08 21.36
N TRP A 203 -10.62 7.30 20.69
CA TRP A 203 -9.28 7.09 21.27
C TRP A 203 -8.43 8.36 21.22
N ASN A 204 -7.88 8.71 20.04
CA ASN A 204 -6.99 9.86 19.85
C ASN A 204 -7.07 10.35 18.40
N SER A 205 -7.75 11.49 18.17
CA SER A 205 -7.92 12.06 16.84
C SER A 205 -6.62 12.56 16.22
N HIS A 206 -5.65 12.95 17.05
CA HIS A 206 -4.43 13.62 16.62
C HIS A 206 -3.16 12.80 16.87
N TRP A 207 -3.27 11.47 16.97
CA TRP A 207 -2.12 10.61 17.23
C TRP A 207 -1.00 10.75 16.18
N ARG A 208 -1.33 11.06 14.93
CA ARG A 208 -0.35 11.32 13.86
C ARG A 208 0.50 12.57 14.09
N ARG A 209 0.05 13.45 14.97
CA ARG A 209 0.76 14.68 15.37
C ARG A 209 1.46 14.55 16.72
N GLN A 210 1.59 13.32 17.21
CA GLN A 210 2.25 12.99 18.48
C GLN A 210 3.31 11.91 18.20
N SER A 211 4.58 12.31 18.20
CA SER A 211 5.72 11.46 17.82
C SER A 211 5.78 10.14 18.61
N ARG A 212 5.33 10.15 19.86
CA ARG A 212 5.26 8.95 20.71
C ARG A 212 4.37 7.83 20.16
N TYR A 213 3.43 8.13 19.25
CA TYR A 213 2.54 7.15 18.61
C TYR A 213 2.90 6.95 17.14
N SER A 214 3.26 8.03 16.45
CA SER A 214 3.48 8.02 15.01
C SER A 214 4.94 7.82 14.62
N GLY A 215 5.89 8.10 15.51
CA GLY A 215 7.32 8.11 15.21
C GLY A 215 7.79 9.33 14.42
N GLY A 216 6.87 10.20 13.99
CA GLY A 216 7.11 11.39 13.18
C GLY A 216 5.83 11.90 12.53
N GLY A 217 5.94 12.87 11.62
CA GLY A 217 4.80 13.51 10.96
C GLY A 217 4.48 12.93 9.58
N ILE A 218 4.37 13.82 8.59
CA ILE A 218 3.95 13.42 7.24
C ILE A 218 4.95 12.50 6.55
N ALA A 219 6.24 12.59 6.84
CA ALA A 219 7.23 11.66 6.30
C ALA A 219 6.98 10.22 6.78
N MET A 220 6.63 10.04 8.06
CA MET A 220 6.23 8.74 8.61
C MET A 220 4.91 8.24 8.01
N ASP A 221 3.93 9.13 7.86
CA ASP A 221 2.60 8.75 7.37
C ASP A 221 2.60 8.44 5.86
N HIS A 222 3.23 9.27 5.02
CA HIS A 222 3.20 9.12 3.56
C HIS A 222 4.50 8.68 2.90
N GLY A 223 5.64 8.78 3.59
CA GLY A 223 6.97 8.51 3.01
C GLY A 223 7.09 7.09 2.46
N SER A 224 6.64 6.07 3.20
CA SER A 224 6.69 4.68 2.72
C SER A 224 6.00 4.53 1.37
N HIS A 225 4.78 5.09 1.20
CA HIS A 225 4.03 5.02 -0.06
C HIS A 225 4.80 5.63 -1.23
N SER A 226 5.42 6.79 -1.02
CA SER A 226 6.19 7.47 -2.04
C SER A 226 7.47 6.69 -2.39
N PHE A 227 8.17 6.17 -1.39
CA PHE A 227 9.47 5.55 -1.59
C PHE A 227 9.39 4.24 -2.37
N TYR A 228 8.52 3.31 -1.99
CA TYR A 228 8.45 2.04 -2.72
C TYR A 228 7.96 2.21 -4.16
N LEU A 229 7.16 3.24 -4.47
CA LEU A 229 6.78 3.56 -5.85
C LEU A 229 7.99 4.03 -6.68
N THR A 230 8.93 4.79 -6.07
CA THR A 230 10.15 5.17 -6.78
C THR A 230 11.04 3.98 -7.08
N PHE A 231 11.09 2.97 -6.18
CA PHE A 231 11.85 1.74 -6.41
C PHE A 231 11.30 0.97 -7.61
N ASP A 232 9.97 0.85 -7.70
CA ASP A 232 9.30 0.14 -8.77
C ASP A 232 9.53 0.80 -10.13
N TRP A 233 9.51 2.15 -10.21
CA TRP A 233 9.61 2.87 -11.48
C TRP A 233 11.04 3.13 -11.93
N LEU A 234 11.98 3.34 -11.01
CA LEU A 234 13.42 3.47 -11.33
C LEU A 234 14.11 2.10 -11.46
N GLY A 235 13.46 1.02 -11.02
CA GLY A 235 13.96 -0.36 -11.13
C GLY A 235 15.25 -0.60 -10.34
N SER A 236 15.50 0.17 -9.29
CA SER A 236 16.68 0.10 -8.44
C SER A 236 16.38 0.75 -7.08
N TYR A 237 17.36 0.70 -6.16
CA TYR A 237 17.23 1.30 -4.84
C TYR A 237 18.14 2.53 -4.72
N PRO A 238 17.73 3.54 -3.92
CA PRO A 238 18.52 4.76 -3.76
C PRO A 238 19.80 4.50 -2.98
N THR A 239 20.83 5.30 -3.27
CA THR A 239 22.16 5.24 -2.65
C THR A 239 22.39 6.35 -1.62
N SER A 240 21.62 7.44 -1.71
CA SER A 240 21.67 8.55 -0.76
C SER A 240 20.34 9.32 -0.73
N VAL A 241 20.19 10.15 0.31
CA VAL A 241 19.03 11.01 0.51
C VAL A 241 19.47 12.37 1.06
N THR A 242 18.84 13.43 0.54
CA THR A 242 18.86 14.78 1.10
C THR A 242 17.43 15.16 1.43
N ALA A 243 17.18 15.74 2.62
CA ALA A 243 15.81 16.11 3.02
C ALA A 243 15.75 17.45 3.76
N THR A 244 14.59 18.09 3.67
CA THR A 244 14.17 19.22 4.50
C THR A 244 12.85 18.90 5.17
N MET A 245 12.64 19.46 6.35
CA MET A 245 11.41 19.30 7.12
C MET A 245 11.05 20.58 7.84
N SER A 246 9.77 20.87 7.95
CA SER A 246 9.29 21.95 8.79
C SER A 246 8.04 21.55 9.57
N ASN A 247 7.88 22.19 10.73
CA ASN A 247 6.64 22.18 11.49
C ASN A 247 6.11 23.61 11.50
N LEU A 248 5.06 23.87 10.76
CA LEU A 248 4.46 25.20 10.63
C LEU A 248 3.53 25.56 11.82
N LYS A 249 3.32 24.61 12.75
CA LYS A 249 2.56 24.81 13.99
C LYS A 249 3.35 24.37 15.23
N PRO A 250 4.54 24.94 15.44
CA PRO A 250 5.38 24.58 16.58
C PRO A 250 4.66 24.94 17.88
N GLY A 251 4.73 24.04 18.88
CA GLY A 251 4.05 24.21 20.17
C GLY A 251 2.63 23.64 20.22
N GLU A 252 1.95 23.46 19.08
CA GLU A 252 0.70 22.70 19.00
C GLU A 252 0.99 21.19 18.80
N TYR A 253 2.01 20.88 17.98
CA TYR A 253 2.39 19.53 17.59
C TYR A 253 3.91 19.35 17.62
N ASP A 254 4.34 18.12 17.88
CA ASP A 254 5.78 17.73 17.97
C ASP A 254 6.30 17.02 16.70
N THR A 255 5.50 16.99 15.63
CA THR A 255 5.85 16.33 14.36
C THR A 255 5.85 17.33 13.20
N GLU A 256 6.64 17.05 12.15
CA GLU A 256 6.65 17.85 10.93
C GLU A 256 5.34 17.71 10.15
N ASP A 257 4.97 18.78 9.43
CA ASP A 257 3.79 18.83 8.54
C ASP A 257 4.15 19.16 7.08
N ASP A 258 5.43 19.42 6.83
CA ASP A 258 6.00 19.58 5.50
C ASP A 258 7.34 18.84 5.42
N PHE A 259 7.50 18.09 4.33
CA PHE A 259 8.67 17.25 4.07
C PHE A 259 9.03 17.25 2.60
N THR A 260 10.30 17.50 2.30
CA THR A 260 10.85 17.27 0.95
C THR A 260 12.07 16.35 1.03
N ALA A 261 12.24 15.51 0.01
CA ALA A 261 13.44 14.69 -0.11
C ALA A 261 13.83 14.52 -1.58
N THR A 262 15.15 14.53 -1.80
CA THR A 262 15.78 14.08 -3.04
C THR A 262 16.49 12.76 -2.79
N LEU A 263 16.13 11.74 -3.55
CA LEU A 263 16.72 10.39 -3.50
C LEU A 263 17.62 10.22 -4.73
N VAL A 264 18.85 9.84 -4.54
CA VAL A 264 19.79 9.53 -5.62
C VAL A 264 19.79 8.03 -5.89
N PHE A 265 19.61 7.66 -7.16
CA PHE A 265 19.63 6.28 -7.64
C PHE A 265 20.82 6.07 -8.58
N PRO A 266 21.27 4.82 -8.81
CA PRO A 266 22.38 4.56 -9.73
C PRO A 266 22.17 5.10 -11.15
N THR A 267 20.93 5.27 -11.57
CA THR A 267 20.59 5.65 -12.96
C THR A 267 19.61 6.80 -13.08
N GLY A 268 19.30 7.47 -11.98
CA GLY A 268 18.34 8.56 -11.96
C GLY A 268 18.16 9.16 -10.57
N SER A 269 17.09 9.90 -10.38
CA SER A 269 16.74 10.51 -9.10
C SER A 269 15.23 10.53 -8.87
N ALA A 270 14.84 10.67 -7.61
CA ALA A 270 13.46 10.96 -7.27
C ALA A 270 13.38 12.20 -6.35
N TYR A 271 12.36 13.01 -6.58
CA TYR A 271 11.97 14.12 -5.72
C TYR A 271 10.61 13.82 -5.10
N VAL A 272 10.51 13.98 -3.79
CA VAL A 272 9.30 13.72 -3.01
C VAL A 272 8.96 14.97 -2.20
N HIS A 273 7.73 15.47 -2.35
CA HIS A 273 7.19 16.54 -1.51
C HIS A 273 5.87 16.08 -0.88
N LEU A 274 5.82 16.08 0.43
CA LEU A 274 4.68 15.69 1.23
C LEU A 274 4.31 16.85 2.15
N THR A 275 3.04 17.27 2.14
CA THR A 275 2.60 18.35 3.04
C THR A 275 1.17 18.16 3.54
N TRP A 276 0.95 18.53 4.82
CA TRP A 276 -0.38 18.62 5.44
C TRP A 276 -0.90 20.06 5.48
N THR A 277 -0.21 21.00 4.85
CA THR A 277 -0.53 22.46 4.94
C THR A 277 -0.95 23.06 3.60
N ALA A 278 -1.19 22.23 2.59
CA ALA A 278 -1.69 22.70 1.31
C ALA A 278 -3.15 23.14 1.40
N GLY A 279 -3.54 24.12 0.58
CA GLY A 279 -4.96 24.56 0.48
C GLY A 279 -5.86 23.55 -0.26
N VAL A 280 -5.31 22.42 -0.73
CA VAL A 280 -6.00 21.41 -1.54
C VAL A 280 -5.59 20.01 -1.13
N ARG A 281 -6.48 19.02 -1.41
CA ARG A 281 -6.12 17.59 -1.38
C ARG A 281 -5.82 17.17 -2.82
N LYS A 282 -4.57 16.79 -3.10
CA LYS A 282 -4.13 16.39 -4.43
C LYS A 282 -2.92 15.46 -4.38
N ALA A 283 -2.79 14.59 -5.38
CA ALA A 283 -1.59 13.82 -5.65
C ALA A 283 -1.15 14.08 -7.09
N ILE A 284 0.08 14.55 -7.28
CA ILE A 284 0.64 14.84 -8.61
C ILE A 284 1.96 14.07 -8.73
N TYR A 285 1.99 13.09 -9.62
CA TYR A 285 3.17 12.28 -9.89
C TYR A 285 3.64 12.50 -11.31
N ARG A 286 4.95 12.57 -11.51
CA ARG A 286 5.56 12.63 -12.82
C ARG A 286 6.70 11.61 -12.92
N VAL A 287 6.65 10.76 -13.95
CA VAL A 287 7.67 9.76 -14.25
C VAL A 287 8.28 10.11 -15.62
N GLU A 288 9.55 10.45 -15.65
CA GLU A 288 10.26 10.89 -16.87
C GLU A 288 11.24 9.81 -17.32
N GLY A 289 11.08 9.39 -18.55
CA GLY A 289 11.97 8.46 -19.23
C GLY A 289 12.66 9.08 -20.44
N GLU A 290 13.59 8.34 -21.04
CA GLU A 290 14.39 8.80 -22.18
C GLU A 290 13.52 9.08 -23.42
N LYS A 291 12.35 8.43 -23.53
CA LYS A 291 11.47 8.50 -24.72
C LYS A 291 10.10 9.10 -24.41
N GLY A 292 9.88 9.63 -23.23
CA GLY A 292 8.59 10.21 -22.85
C GLY A 292 8.44 10.44 -21.37
N ALA A 293 7.22 10.82 -20.98
CA ALA A 293 6.87 11.04 -19.59
C ALA A 293 5.42 10.60 -19.31
N ILE A 294 5.13 10.34 -18.03
CA ILE A 294 3.78 10.12 -17.52
C ILE A 294 3.54 11.16 -16.45
N THR A 295 2.43 11.87 -16.53
CA THR A 295 1.95 12.75 -15.47
C THR A 295 0.63 12.20 -14.96
N MET A 296 0.53 12.03 -13.65
CA MET A 296 -0.70 11.66 -12.94
C MET A 296 -1.16 12.86 -12.10
N GLU A 297 -2.43 13.16 -12.16
CA GLU A 297 -3.10 14.07 -11.26
C GLU A 297 -4.34 13.36 -10.72
N ASP A 298 -4.25 12.85 -9.49
CA ASP A 298 -5.24 11.97 -8.87
C ASP A 298 -5.57 10.74 -9.75
N ASP A 299 -6.74 10.68 -10.38
CA ASP A 299 -7.18 9.58 -11.24
C ASP A 299 -6.89 9.80 -12.73
N ASP A 300 -6.33 10.95 -13.11
CA ASP A 300 -6.05 11.30 -14.50
C ASP A 300 -4.58 11.08 -14.86
N LEU A 301 -4.34 10.50 -16.03
CA LEU A 301 -3.01 10.26 -16.60
C LEU A 301 -2.84 10.99 -17.93
N VAL A 302 -1.69 11.63 -18.11
CA VAL A 302 -1.20 12.11 -19.39
C VAL A 302 0.09 11.36 -19.71
N ILE A 303 0.12 10.66 -20.85
CA ILE A 303 1.27 9.90 -21.32
C ILE A 303 1.81 10.58 -22.57
N GLU A 304 3.01 11.11 -22.49
CA GLU A 304 3.72 11.80 -23.56
C GLU A 304 4.82 10.87 -24.09
N THR A 305 4.90 10.69 -25.40
CA THR A 305 6.00 9.95 -26.03
C THR A 305 6.74 10.83 -27.03
N LYS A 306 8.04 10.59 -27.19
CA LYS A 306 8.93 11.37 -28.06
C LYS A 306 9.57 10.46 -29.12
N ASN A 307 9.82 11.04 -30.29
CA ASN A 307 10.69 10.48 -31.32
C ASN A 307 11.85 11.47 -31.52
N GLY A 308 13.03 11.12 -30.98
CA GLY A 308 14.12 12.07 -30.81
C GLY A 308 13.72 13.22 -29.87
N SER A 309 13.93 14.47 -30.31
CA SER A 309 13.57 15.68 -29.55
C SER A 309 12.09 16.10 -29.69
N HIS A 310 11.35 15.49 -30.62
CA HIS A 310 9.98 15.90 -30.95
C HIS A 310 8.95 15.07 -30.17
N LEU A 311 7.91 15.74 -29.67
CA LEU A 311 6.72 15.10 -29.13
C LEU A 311 6.02 14.33 -30.25
N SER A 312 5.83 13.03 -30.09
CA SER A 312 5.25 12.15 -31.12
C SER A 312 3.79 11.80 -30.84
N ALA A 313 3.42 11.69 -29.56
CA ALA A 313 2.03 11.45 -29.16
C ALA A 313 1.78 11.91 -27.73
N VAL A 314 0.53 12.31 -27.47
CA VAL A 314 -0.03 12.58 -26.14
C VAL A 314 -1.29 11.75 -26.00
N GLU A 315 -1.38 11.01 -24.92
CA GLU A 315 -2.53 10.18 -24.59
C GLU A 315 -3.05 10.55 -23.21
N ASN A 316 -4.35 10.86 -23.11
CA ASN A 316 -5.03 11.15 -21.87
C ASN A 316 -5.88 9.95 -21.47
N ARG A 317 -5.83 9.56 -20.20
CA ARG A 317 -6.63 8.49 -19.61
C ARG A 317 -7.17 8.96 -18.28
N SER A 318 -8.42 8.64 -17.97
CA SER A 318 -8.99 8.77 -16.64
C SER A 318 -9.22 7.36 -16.09
N ILE A 319 -8.63 7.07 -14.94
CA ILE A 319 -8.61 5.74 -14.34
C ILE A 319 -9.34 5.82 -13.00
N ALA A 320 -10.54 5.28 -12.94
CA ALA A 320 -11.31 5.24 -11.70
C ALA A 320 -10.55 4.40 -10.63
N SER A 321 -9.80 5.08 -9.79
CA SER A 321 -8.98 4.49 -8.74
C SER A 321 -9.51 4.78 -7.35
N ASP A 322 -10.54 5.62 -7.25
CA ASP A 322 -11.06 6.13 -5.98
C ASP A 322 -9.95 6.79 -5.14
N TRP A 323 -9.04 7.55 -5.81
CA TRP A 323 -7.88 8.15 -5.15
C TRP A 323 -8.27 9.13 -4.03
N ALA A 324 -9.44 9.75 -4.15
CA ALA A 324 -10.00 10.62 -3.13
C ALA A 324 -10.56 9.84 -1.92
N ASP A 325 -10.90 8.56 -2.07
CA ASP A 325 -11.40 7.72 -0.98
C ASP A 325 -10.25 7.29 -0.06
N ALA A 326 -10.25 7.76 1.17
CA ALA A 326 -9.23 7.44 2.15
C ALA A 326 -9.31 5.99 2.67
N SER A 327 -10.37 5.24 2.37
CA SER A 327 -10.49 3.83 2.77
C SER A 327 -9.64 2.89 1.92
N HIS A 328 -9.48 3.23 0.63
CA HIS A 328 -8.77 2.42 -0.36
C HIS A 328 -9.13 0.93 -0.34
N ALA A 329 -10.37 0.58 0.08
CA ALA A 329 -10.81 -0.80 0.30
C ALA A 329 -10.63 -1.69 -0.95
N GLY A 330 -10.80 -1.12 -2.14
CA GLY A 330 -10.59 -1.81 -3.42
C GLY A 330 -9.15 -2.26 -3.66
N TRP A 331 -8.16 -1.56 -3.09
CA TRP A 331 -6.73 -1.86 -3.26
C TRP A 331 -6.26 -2.98 -2.32
N PHE A 332 -7.03 -3.27 -1.29
CA PHE A 332 -6.71 -4.29 -0.29
C PHE A 332 -6.84 -5.72 -0.84
N ASN A 333 -7.81 -5.98 -1.70
CA ASN A 333 -8.00 -7.34 -2.23
C ASN A 333 -6.79 -7.86 -3.02
N PRO A 334 -6.20 -7.12 -3.98
CA PRO A 334 -4.97 -7.55 -4.64
C PRO A 334 -3.77 -7.66 -3.70
N LEU A 335 -3.66 -6.81 -2.67
CA LEU A 335 -2.63 -6.92 -1.65
C LEU A 335 -2.76 -8.23 -0.87
N LEU A 336 -3.99 -8.63 -0.50
CA LEU A 336 -4.26 -9.91 0.16
C LEU A 336 -3.94 -11.11 -0.73
N ASP A 337 -4.09 -10.99 -2.06
CA ASP A 337 -3.66 -12.03 -3.01
C ASP A 337 -2.14 -12.21 -2.96
N GLU A 338 -1.37 -11.13 -2.90
CA GLU A 338 0.10 -11.18 -2.78
C GLU A 338 0.55 -11.69 -1.42
N PHE A 339 -0.07 -11.27 -0.33
CA PHE A 339 0.18 -11.80 1.01
C PHE A 339 -0.05 -13.31 1.06
N ARG A 340 -1.19 -13.77 0.53
CA ARG A 340 -1.49 -15.20 0.44
C ARG A 340 -0.45 -15.95 -0.41
N ALA A 341 -0.07 -15.39 -1.56
CA ALA A 341 0.94 -15.98 -2.40
C ALA A 341 2.31 -16.05 -1.72
N ALA A 342 2.67 -15.06 -0.88
CA ALA A 342 3.88 -15.11 -0.05
C ALA A 342 3.83 -16.26 0.98
N ILE A 343 2.66 -16.47 1.62
CA ILE A 343 2.43 -17.61 2.52
C ILE A 343 2.60 -18.93 1.77
N ASP A 344 1.95 -19.09 0.62
CA ASP A 344 1.96 -20.31 -0.19
C ASP A 344 3.39 -20.66 -0.68
N ARG A 345 4.24 -19.64 -0.94
CA ARG A 345 5.66 -19.80 -1.34
C ARG A 345 6.63 -19.95 -0.18
N GLY A 346 6.20 -19.69 1.06
CA GLY A 346 7.12 -19.64 2.21
C GLY A 346 8.10 -18.47 2.15
N ASP A 347 7.67 -17.33 1.66
CA ASP A 347 8.47 -16.12 1.51
C ASP A 347 8.46 -15.29 2.83
N PHE A 348 9.30 -15.71 3.79
CA PHE A 348 9.20 -15.27 5.19
C PHE A 348 9.64 -13.84 5.46
N ALA A 349 10.55 -13.30 4.67
CA ALA A 349 10.95 -11.88 4.69
C ALA A 349 11.46 -11.54 3.28
N GLY A 350 10.54 -11.58 2.33
CA GLY A 350 10.78 -11.38 0.92
C GLY A 350 11.01 -9.92 0.53
N LYS A 351 10.89 -9.68 -0.77
CA LYS A 351 11.12 -8.36 -1.37
C LYS A 351 10.29 -7.27 -0.67
N GLU A 352 9.01 -7.52 -0.42
CA GLU A 352 8.10 -6.53 0.18
C GLU A 352 8.54 -6.14 1.60
N ALA A 353 8.94 -7.12 2.43
CA ALA A 353 9.44 -6.84 3.77
C ALA A 353 10.82 -6.13 3.74
N GLN A 354 11.70 -6.50 2.81
CA GLN A 354 12.99 -5.84 2.62
C GLN A 354 12.82 -4.38 2.17
N GLU A 355 11.89 -4.11 1.27
CA GLU A 355 11.55 -2.76 0.83
C GLU A 355 10.88 -1.95 1.94
N ALA A 356 10.09 -2.60 2.82
CA ALA A 356 9.54 -1.93 4.00
C ALA A 356 10.65 -1.50 4.98
N LEU A 357 11.66 -2.35 5.22
CA LEU A 357 12.85 -1.97 5.97
C LEU A 357 13.59 -0.80 5.31
N LEU A 358 13.75 -0.83 3.98
CA LEU A 358 14.40 0.27 3.25
C LEU A 358 13.59 1.58 3.35
N CYS A 359 12.26 1.52 3.34
CA CYS A 359 11.40 2.68 3.56
C CYS A 359 11.61 3.28 4.96
N VAL A 360 11.66 2.44 6.01
CA VAL A 360 11.95 2.89 7.37
C VAL A 360 13.34 3.52 7.45
N GLN A 361 14.34 2.90 6.82
CA GLN A 361 15.71 3.42 6.75
C GLN A 361 15.77 4.79 6.04
N LEU A 362 15.05 4.93 4.92
CA LEU A 362 14.96 6.19 4.18
C LEU A 362 14.37 7.30 5.04
N ILE A 363 13.24 7.03 5.72
CA ILE A 363 12.60 8.00 6.62
C ILE A 363 13.57 8.44 7.71
N ASN A 364 14.17 7.49 8.42
CA ASN A 364 15.11 7.79 9.52
C ASN A 364 16.37 8.53 9.02
N THR A 365 16.87 8.19 7.83
CA THR A 365 18.05 8.90 7.26
C THR A 365 17.65 10.28 6.76
N ALA A 366 16.45 10.47 6.25
CA ALA A 366 15.91 11.77 5.86
C ALA A 366 15.74 12.70 7.07
N TYR A 367 15.25 12.20 8.22
CA TYR A 367 15.22 12.96 9.47
C TYR A 367 16.63 13.45 9.85
N ARG A 368 17.62 12.54 9.85
CA ARG A 368 19.01 12.90 10.13
C ARG A 368 19.60 13.89 9.12
N SER A 369 19.24 13.78 7.84
CA SER A 369 19.65 14.74 6.81
C SER A 369 19.13 16.14 7.12
N ALA A 370 17.84 16.27 7.45
CA ALA A 370 17.22 17.54 7.80
C ALA A 370 17.84 18.16 9.07
N GLU A 371 18.08 17.36 10.11
CA GLU A 371 18.77 17.79 11.35
C GLU A 371 20.19 18.29 11.10
N GLN A 372 20.87 17.77 10.08
CA GLN A 372 22.21 18.17 9.67
C GLN A 372 22.23 19.28 8.60
N GLY A 373 21.18 20.08 8.52
CA GLY A 373 21.07 21.19 7.57
C GLY A 373 20.91 20.75 6.12
N SER A 374 20.16 19.69 5.90
CA SER A 374 19.90 19.11 4.57
C SER A 374 21.14 18.53 3.90
N ARG A 375 22.02 17.96 4.69
CA ARG A 375 23.21 17.27 4.18
C ARG A 375 22.80 15.98 3.48
N GLU A 376 23.39 15.71 2.30
CA GLU A 376 23.26 14.41 1.66
C GLU A 376 23.87 13.31 2.52
N LEU A 377 23.09 12.28 2.83
CA LEU A 377 23.52 11.14 3.63
C LEU A 377 23.42 9.84 2.82
N PRO A 378 24.46 8.98 2.88
CA PRO A 378 24.43 7.69 2.20
C PRO A 378 23.43 6.74 2.85
N LEU A 379 22.86 5.87 2.03
CA LEU A 379 22.03 4.75 2.46
C LEU A 379 22.88 3.47 2.42
N PRO A 380 23.11 2.80 3.54
CA PRO A 380 23.79 1.52 3.57
C PRO A 380 23.04 0.50 2.71
N ASN A 381 23.77 -0.31 1.96
CA ASN A 381 23.20 -1.33 1.08
C ASN A 381 22.91 -2.60 1.89
N PHE A 382 21.72 -2.72 2.46
CA PHE A 382 21.31 -3.88 3.28
C PHE A 382 20.70 -5.03 2.47
N LEU A 383 20.54 -4.88 1.17
CA LEU A 383 19.95 -5.93 0.33
C LEU A 383 20.98 -6.92 -0.21
N ARG A 384 22.26 -6.80 0.21
CA ARG A 384 23.37 -7.67 -0.21
C ARG A 384 23.83 -8.64 0.88
N ASP A 385 23.27 -8.54 2.10
CA ASP A 385 23.60 -9.44 3.21
C ASP A 385 22.41 -10.43 3.47
#